data_f5b208e9e8bb92d2daa1bfc5eceda440
#
_entry.id   f5b208e9e8bb92d2daa1bfc5eceda440
#
_cell.length_a   1.000
_cell.length_b   1.000
_cell.length_c   1.000
_cell.angle_alpha   90.00
_cell.angle_beta   90.00
_cell.angle_gamma   90.00
#
_symmetry.space_group_name_H-M   'P 1'
#
loop_
_entity.id
_entity.type
_entity.pdbx_description
1 polymer ?
#
loop_
_entity_poly.entity_id
_entity_poly.type
_entity_poly.pdbx_seq_one_letter_code
_entity_poly.pdbx_strand_id
1 'polypeptide(L)'
;MLVAVMKTLSAVAVMLGLCACETFTPPPEPAVRKAQPIAKIDVRSIPTGCVVELNNEYLGVTPLEVVVEATESGNWASQGFGSVFVLKCSMPDGNGWEQKVWYPGNPVPKRVLFRIPGATQGLVIN
;
A
#
# COMPACT_ATOMS: atom_id res chain seq x y z
N MET A 1 7.74 -59.84 -30.15
CA MET A 1 7.68 -58.81 -30.77
C MET A 1 6.91 -57.79 -30.22
N LEU A 2 5.81 -57.90 -30.15
CA LEU A 2 5.00 -56.92 -29.64
C LEU A 2 5.42 -56.53 -28.31
N VAL A 3 5.74 -57.35 -27.59
CA VAL A 3 6.16 -57.11 -26.36
C VAL A 3 7.18 -56.05 -26.28
N ALA A 4 8.07 -56.12 -27.06
CA ALA A 4 9.12 -55.18 -27.03
C ALA A 4 8.54 -53.81 -27.16
N VAL A 5 7.72 -53.68 -27.97
CA VAL A 5 7.15 -52.45 -28.17
C VAL A 5 6.58 -51.90 -26.93
N MET A 6 5.93 -52.62 -26.26
CA MET A 6 5.36 -52.12 -25.13
C MET A 6 6.35 -51.62 -24.24
N LYS A 7 7.34 -52.22 -24.06
CA LYS A 7 8.28 -51.71 -23.27
C LYS A 7 8.66 -50.36 -23.61
N THR A 8 8.89 -50.12 -24.71
CA THR A 8 9.33 -48.85 -25.10
C THR A 8 8.38 -47.85 -24.66
N LEU A 9 7.24 -48.06 -24.80
CA LEU A 9 6.27 -47.11 -24.42
C LEU A 9 6.39 -46.77 -23.02
N SER A 10 6.47 -47.66 -22.25
CA SER A 10 6.47 -47.38 -20.94
C SER A 10 7.65 -46.52 -20.64
N ALA A 11 8.64 -46.75 -21.19
CA ALA A 11 9.81 -45.99 -20.91
C ALA A 11 9.52 -44.58 -21.12
N VAL A 12 8.99 -44.28 -22.14
CA VAL A 12 8.70 -42.96 -22.44
C VAL A 12 7.85 -42.35 -21.41
N ALA A 13 6.90 -42.95 -21.09
CA ALA A 13 6.02 -42.36 -20.15
C ALA A 13 6.79 -41.96 -18.98
N VAL A 14 7.56 -42.69 -18.56
CA VAL A 14 8.28 -42.34 -17.49
C VAL A 14 8.99 -41.09 -17.56
N MET A 15 9.65 -40.89 -18.53
CA MET A 15 10.31 -39.76 -18.64
C MET A 15 9.53 -38.60 -18.51
N LEU A 16 8.53 -38.55 -19.05
CA LEU A 16 7.72 -37.44 -18.95
C LEU A 16 7.42 -37.11 -17.64
N GLY A 17 7.06 -37.92 -16.99
CA GLY A 17 6.60 -37.60 -15.76
C GLY A 17 7.58 -36.80 -15.08
N LEU A 18 8.66 -37.11 -15.11
CA LEU A 18 9.50 -36.39 -14.43
C LEU A 18 9.70 -35.13 -14.76
N CYS A 19 9.91 -34.85 -15.76
CA CYS A 19 10.19 -33.61 -16.13
C CYS A 19 9.36 -32.68 -15.51
N ALA A 20 8.32 -32.89 -15.56
CA ALA A 20 7.42 -31.97 -15.12
C ALA A 20 7.77 -31.50 -13.84
N CYS A 21 8.01 -32.24 -13.11
CA CYS A 21 8.18 -31.77 -11.93
C CYS A 21 9.10 -30.84 -11.70
N GLU A 22 9.92 -31.02 -11.92
CA GLU A 22 10.76 -30.15 -11.58
C GLU A 22 10.63 -28.94 -11.61
N THR A 23 10.26 -28.62 -11.99
CA THR A 23 10.14 -27.39 -12.11
C THR A 23 9.86 -26.68 -11.14
N PHE A 24 9.77 -26.59 -10.80
CA PHE A 24 9.38 -25.85 -10.06
C PHE A 24 9.88 -25.44 -9.27
N THR A 25 9.96 -25.11 -9.01
CA THR A 25 10.35 -24.85 -8.18
C THR A 25 10.71 -23.85 -7.88
N PRO A 26 10.93 -23.31 -7.80
CA PRO A 26 11.31 -22.48 -7.52
C PRO A 26 11.22 -21.45 -7.26
N PRO A 27 10.99 -20.89 -7.20
CA PRO A 27 10.69 -19.81 -7.08
C PRO A 27 11.08 -19.33 -5.89
N PRO A 28 11.39 -19.11 -5.48
CA PRO A 28 11.72 -18.81 -4.31
C PRO A 28 12.17 -17.56 -4.10
N GLU A 29 12.66 -17.14 -4.69
CA GLU A 29 13.07 -16.05 -4.61
C GLU A 29 12.49 -14.99 -4.05
N PRO A 30 11.50 -14.93 -3.90
CA PRO A 30 10.82 -13.87 -3.39
C PRO A 30 11.50 -13.45 -2.16
N ALA A 31 11.90 -14.27 -1.49
CA ALA A 31 12.46 -13.92 -0.33
C ALA A 31 13.52 -12.95 -0.41
N VAL A 32 14.14 -12.91 -1.40
CA VAL A 32 15.15 -12.03 -1.56
C VAL A 32 14.81 -10.62 -1.64
N ARG A 33 13.61 -10.29 -1.93
CA ARG A 33 13.26 -8.97 -2.07
C ARG A 33 13.41 -8.18 -0.82
N LYS A 34 13.96 -7.07 -0.81
CA LYS A 34 14.06 -6.24 0.32
C LYS A 34 12.79 -5.59 0.65
N ALA A 35 12.50 -5.40 1.89
CA ALA A 35 11.27 -4.74 2.30
C ALA A 35 11.36 -3.29 1.92
N GLN A 36 10.27 -2.73 1.50
CA GLN A 36 10.20 -1.34 1.16
C GLN A 36 10.24 -0.50 2.44
N PRO A 37 11.05 0.53 2.52
CA PRO A 37 11.04 1.38 3.70
C PRO A 37 9.68 2.05 3.88
N ILE A 38 9.32 2.29 5.10
CA ILE A 38 8.05 2.93 5.39
C ILE A 38 8.27 4.13 6.29
N ALA A 39 7.30 5.02 6.32
CA ALA A 39 7.29 6.14 7.22
C ALA A 39 5.92 6.21 7.87
N LYS A 40 5.84 6.76 9.06
CA LYS A 40 4.58 6.83 9.78
C LYS A 40 4.22 8.27 9.99
N ILE A 41 2.96 8.59 9.82
CA ILE A 41 2.46 9.94 9.98
C ILE A 41 1.40 9.94 11.06
N ASP A 42 1.58 10.79 12.06
CA ASP A 42 0.61 10.91 13.13
C ASP A 42 -0.40 11.94 12.63
N VAL A 43 -1.61 11.51 12.28
CA VAL A 43 -2.62 12.37 11.70
C VAL A 43 -3.65 12.76 12.75
N ARG A 44 -3.85 14.03 12.92
CA ARG A 44 -4.80 14.53 13.87
C ARG A 44 -5.68 15.59 13.24
N SER A 45 -6.80 15.88 13.83
CA SER A 45 -7.70 16.89 13.29
C SER A 45 -8.44 17.62 14.39
N ILE A 46 -8.95 18.77 14.03
CA ILE A 46 -9.83 19.55 14.90
C ILE A 46 -11.03 19.87 14.06
N PRO A 47 -12.16 19.30 14.42
CA PRO A 47 -12.43 18.40 15.55
C PRO A 47 -11.92 17.00 15.28
N THR A 48 -11.75 16.23 16.33
CA THR A 48 -11.26 14.90 16.20
C THR A 48 -12.38 14.01 15.65
N GLY A 49 -12.05 12.83 15.19
CA GLY A 49 -13.08 11.93 14.66
C GLY A 49 -13.35 12.12 13.19
N CYS A 50 -12.46 12.77 12.46
CA CYS A 50 -12.68 12.99 11.06
C CYS A 50 -12.15 11.84 10.22
N VAL A 51 -12.75 11.61 9.09
CA VAL A 51 -12.39 10.51 8.21
C VAL A 51 -11.15 10.86 7.42
N VAL A 52 -10.20 9.96 7.37
CA VAL A 52 -8.93 10.18 6.69
C VAL A 52 -8.83 9.27 5.48
N GLU A 53 -8.46 9.84 4.34
CA GLU A 53 -8.26 9.08 3.12
C GLU A 53 -6.95 9.48 2.49
N LEU A 54 -6.26 8.54 1.90
CA LEU A 54 -5.04 8.83 1.17
C LEU A 54 -5.29 8.37 -0.26
N ASN A 55 -5.22 9.30 -1.20
CA ASN A 55 -5.49 9.02 -2.59
C ASN A 55 -6.83 8.32 -2.76
N ASN A 56 -7.83 8.82 -2.01
CA ASN A 56 -9.18 8.31 -2.04
C ASN A 56 -9.36 6.94 -1.40
N GLU A 57 -8.39 6.45 -0.71
CA GLU A 57 -8.53 5.19 -0.02
C GLU A 57 -8.76 5.47 1.45
N TYR A 58 -9.83 4.95 2.01
CA TYR A 58 -10.17 5.17 3.41
C TYR A 58 -9.16 4.52 4.33
N LEU A 59 -8.66 5.25 5.30
CA LEU A 59 -7.69 4.73 6.23
C LEU A 59 -8.20 4.64 7.67
N GLY A 60 -9.13 5.45 8.03
CA GLY A 60 -9.64 5.44 9.40
C GLY A 60 -10.10 6.81 9.83
N VAL A 61 -10.20 7.02 11.12
CA VAL A 61 -10.62 8.32 11.65
C VAL A 61 -9.57 8.85 12.59
N THR A 62 -9.49 10.15 12.72
CA THR A 62 -8.48 10.77 13.56
C THR A 62 -8.80 10.58 15.02
N PRO A 63 -7.83 10.48 15.88
CA PRO A 63 -6.40 10.49 15.55
C PRO A 63 -5.98 9.11 15.07
N LEU A 64 -5.06 9.06 14.15
CA LEU A 64 -4.60 7.76 13.69
C LEU A 64 -3.19 7.85 13.14
N GLU A 65 -2.53 6.72 13.04
CA GLU A 65 -1.19 6.65 12.50
C GLU A 65 -1.33 6.08 11.11
N VAL A 66 -0.78 6.75 10.12
CA VAL A 66 -0.84 6.32 8.75
C VAL A 66 0.53 5.85 8.34
N VAL A 67 0.62 4.68 7.72
CA VAL A 67 1.90 4.13 7.30
C VAL A 67 1.97 4.27 5.79
N VAL A 68 3.03 4.87 5.29
CA VAL A 68 3.19 5.07 3.86
C VAL A 68 4.54 4.55 3.41
N GLU A 69 4.66 4.26 2.13
CA GLU A 69 5.93 3.80 1.61
C GLU A 69 6.82 5.00 1.43
N ALA A 70 8.07 4.85 1.77
CA ALA A 70 9.01 5.95 1.73
C ALA A 70 10.34 5.49 1.17
N THR A 71 11.20 6.43 0.85
CA THR A 71 12.55 6.11 0.44
C THR A 71 13.37 5.96 1.70
N GLU A 72 14.60 5.49 1.55
CA GLU A 72 15.44 5.33 2.71
C GLU A 72 15.75 6.67 3.35
N SER A 73 15.62 7.74 2.60
CA SER A 73 15.87 9.05 3.16
C SER A 73 14.62 9.61 3.86
N GLY A 74 13.55 8.89 3.87
CA GLY A 74 12.35 9.37 4.54
C GLY A 74 11.47 10.24 3.67
N ASN A 75 11.59 10.15 2.37
CA ASN A 75 10.78 10.94 1.48
C ASN A 75 9.68 10.10 0.85
N TRP A 76 8.65 10.74 0.31
CA TRP A 76 7.58 10.01 -0.33
C TRP A 76 8.15 9.23 -1.51
N ALA A 77 7.86 7.95 -1.57
CA ALA A 77 8.40 7.09 -2.62
C ALA A 77 7.50 7.12 -3.83
N SER A 78 8.08 7.22 -5.02
CA SER A 78 7.30 7.29 -6.23
C SER A 78 6.52 6.00 -6.44
N GLN A 79 5.30 6.13 -6.88
CA GLN A 79 4.47 4.97 -7.14
C GLN A 79 4.26 4.85 -8.64
N GLY A 80 5.06 5.52 -9.42
CA GLY A 80 4.95 5.46 -10.86
C GLY A 80 4.86 6.85 -11.41
N PHE A 81 4.74 6.93 -12.72
CA PHE A 81 4.72 8.21 -13.39
C PHE A 81 3.50 9.01 -12.94
N GLY A 82 3.71 10.25 -12.60
CA GLY A 82 2.61 11.10 -12.21
C GLY A 82 2.09 10.88 -10.79
N SER A 83 2.84 10.20 -9.95
CA SER A 83 2.38 9.98 -8.61
C SER A 83 2.19 11.26 -7.83
N VAL A 84 1.20 11.28 -6.98
CA VAL A 84 0.98 12.41 -6.12
C VAL A 84 0.29 11.82 -4.91
N PHE A 85 0.49 12.40 -3.74
CA PHE A 85 -0.07 11.87 -2.51
C PHE A 85 -1.01 12.90 -1.91
N VAL A 86 -2.29 12.59 -1.88
CA VAL A 86 -3.30 13.50 -1.37
C VAL A 86 -3.91 12.92 -0.10
N LEU A 87 -3.64 13.55 1.01
CA LEU A 87 -4.18 13.11 2.28
C LEU A 87 -5.34 14.03 2.60
N LYS A 88 -6.54 13.47 2.69
CA LYS A 88 -7.74 14.24 2.88
C LYS A 88 -8.39 13.90 4.20
N CYS A 89 -8.86 14.87 4.91
CA CYS A 89 -9.52 14.66 6.17
C CYS A 89 -10.87 15.34 6.08
N SER A 90 -11.95 14.62 6.34
CA SER A 90 -13.29 15.20 6.21
C SER A 90 -14.17 14.85 7.38
N MET A 91 -15.16 15.68 7.62
CA MET A 91 -16.12 15.40 8.67
C MET A 91 -16.94 14.22 8.23
N PRO A 92 -17.38 13.40 9.17
CA PRO A 92 -18.16 12.23 8.81
C PRO A 92 -19.44 12.56 8.05
N ASP A 93 -20.00 13.73 8.29
CA ASP A 93 -21.22 14.10 7.60
C ASP A 93 -20.90 14.80 6.28
N GLY A 94 -19.63 14.93 5.95
CA GLY A 94 -19.28 15.54 4.68
C GLY A 94 -19.35 17.04 4.65
N ASN A 95 -19.64 17.67 5.75
CA ASN A 95 -19.77 19.10 5.75
C ASN A 95 -18.48 19.91 5.78
N GLY A 96 -17.40 19.34 5.86
CA GLY A 96 -16.16 20.09 5.82
C GLY A 96 -15.02 19.14 5.56
N TRP A 97 -14.00 19.61 4.90
CA TRP A 97 -12.85 18.78 4.63
C TRP A 97 -11.64 19.66 4.32
N GLU A 98 -10.48 19.05 4.41
CA GLU A 98 -9.26 19.71 4.07
C GLU A 98 -8.33 18.68 3.51
N GLN A 99 -7.41 19.04 2.63
CA GLN A 99 -6.47 18.07 2.10
C GLN A 99 -5.10 18.69 1.99
N LYS A 100 -4.08 17.84 2.00
CA LYS A 100 -2.71 18.26 1.83
C LYS A 100 -2.12 17.36 0.77
N VAL A 101 -1.22 17.91 -0.03
CA VAL A 101 -0.68 17.21 -1.18
C VAL A 101 0.83 17.20 -1.13
N TRP A 102 1.43 16.06 -1.43
CA TRP A 102 2.86 15.94 -1.50
C TRP A 102 3.24 15.24 -2.81
N TYR A 103 4.47 15.42 -3.23
CA TYR A 103 4.95 14.76 -4.42
C TYR A 103 6.11 13.85 -4.08
N PRO A 104 6.45 12.89 -4.94
CA PRO A 104 7.56 11.99 -4.65
C PRO A 104 8.82 12.81 -4.45
N GLY A 105 9.59 12.43 -3.48
CA GLY A 105 10.80 13.17 -3.15
C GLY A 105 10.62 14.21 -2.07
N ASN A 106 9.38 14.57 -1.76
CA ASN A 106 9.16 15.48 -0.65
C ASN A 106 9.32 14.69 0.63
N PRO A 107 9.75 15.31 1.71
CA PRO A 107 9.89 14.61 2.98
C PRO A 107 8.51 14.19 3.50
N VAL A 108 8.42 13.00 4.05
CA VAL A 108 7.17 12.55 4.66
C VAL A 108 7.08 13.22 6.03
N PRO A 109 6.02 13.93 6.34
CA PRO A 109 5.91 14.59 7.63
C PRO A 109 5.69 13.58 8.73
N LYS A 110 6.15 13.88 9.93
CA LYS A 110 5.93 12.98 11.02
C LYS A 110 4.57 13.22 11.65
N ARG A 111 4.03 14.41 11.47
CA ARG A 111 2.77 14.76 12.08
C ARG A 111 1.99 15.69 11.17
N VAL A 112 0.71 15.49 11.04
CA VAL A 112 -0.14 16.35 10.25
C VAL A 112 -1.37 16.71 11.08
N LEU A 113 -1.69 18.00 11.16
CA LEU A 113 -2.87 18.43 11.86
C LEU A 113 -3.80 19.08 10.86
N PHE A 114 -5.02 18.59 10.77
CA PHE A 114 -6.01 19.16 9.89
C PHE A 114 -6.97 20.01 10.72
N ARG A 115 -7.27 21.21 10.25
CA ARG A 115 -8.24 22.04 10.91
C ARG A 115 -9.35 22.13 9.91
N ILE A 116 -10.48 21.51 10.19
CA ILE A 116 -11.56 21.42 9.22
C ILE A 116 -12.35 22.71 9.21
N PRO A 117 -12.40 23.40 8.10
CA PRO A 117 -13.08 24.66 8.03
C PRO A 117 -14.55 24.47 8.27
N GLY A 118 -15.13 25.40 8.92
CA GLY A 118 -16.53 25.32 9.14
C GLY A 118 -16.92 24.42 10.27
N ALA A 119 -16.16 23.41 10.48
CA ALA A 119 -16.53 22.50 11.50
C ALA A 119 -16.28 23.08 12.83
N THR A 120 -15.25 23.78 12.97
CA THR A 120 -14.96 24.25 14.22
C THR A 120 -15.69 25.39 14.58
N GLN A 121 -16.17 26.06 13.68
CA GLN A 121 -16.81 27.20 13.99
C GLN A 121 -17.78 26.97 14.89
N GLY A 122 -18.33 26.01 14.84
CA GLY A 122 -19.40 25.84 15.63
C GLY A 122 -18.95 26.08 16.96
N LEU A 123 -18.00 25.57 17.28
CA LEU A 123 -17.65 25.69 18.51
C LEU A 123 -17.05 26.84 18.91
N VAL A 124 -16.39 27.27 18.21
CA VAL A 124 -15.77 28.38 18.52
C VAL A 124 -16.56 29.34 19.08
N ILE A 125 -17.48 29.52 18.63
CA ILE A 125 -18.23 30.48 19.01
C ILE A 125 -18.65 30.51 20.18
N ASN A 126 -18.68 29.95 20.62
CA ASN A 126 -19.22 29.99 21.71
C ASN A 126 -18.66 30.32 22.52
#